data_bad71cc82e08e8bb88beea2e937ff651
#
_entry.id   bad71cc82e08e8bb88beea2e937ff651
#
_cell.length_a   1.000
_cell.length_b   1.000
_cell.length_c   1.000
_cell.angle_alpha   90.00
_cell.angle_beta   90.00
_cell.angle_gamma   90.00
#
_symmetry.space_group_name_H-M   'P 1'
#
loop_
_entity.id
_entity.type
_entity.pdbx_description
1 polymer ?
#
loop_
_entity_poly.entity_id
_entity_poly.type
_entity_poly.pdbx_seq_one_letter_code
_entity_poly.pdbx_strand_id
1 'polypeptide(L)'
;TTRLGEVSRTRAPGVLIEFAYHDNPEDATWIKQHISEIAENVVLSLTEYFDIPFVSPQPPRRGIVTVRWGYLNIREKPSLDARVLAHAYNGNSIIVNGQWENWYVVNFNGVVGYADSRYIHISQ
;
A
#
# COMPACT_ATOMS: atom_id res chain seq x y z
N THR A 1 -4.50 9.21 -25.27
CA THR A 1 -5.68 8.80 -26.04
C THR A 1 -6.94 9.21 -25.30
N THR A 2 -7.55 10.32 -25.70
CA THR A 2 -8.73 10.90 -25.06
C THR A 2 -10.05 10.15 -25.34
N ARG A 3 -9.99 8.99 -26.00
CA ARG A 3 -11.17 8.22 -26.43
C ARG A 3 -11.46 6.97 -25.59
N LEU A 4 -10.53 6.51 -24.73
CA LEU A 4 -10.75 5.36 -23.87
C LEU A 4 -11.49 5.79 -22.61
N GLY A 5 -12.70 5.30 -22.42
CA GLY A 5 -13.58 5.68 -21.30
C GLY A 5 -12.96 5.39 -19.94
N GLU A 6 -12.18 4.32 -19.85
CA GLU A 6 -11.46 3.88 -18.67
C GLU A 6 -10.42 4.89 -18.19
N VAL A 7 -9.86 5.68 -19.10
CA VAL A 7 -8.84 6.70 -18.78
C VAL A 7 -9.44 8.09 -18.70
N SER A 8 -10.46 8.39 -19.55
CA SER A 8 -10.97 9.75 -19.72
C SER A 8 -12.15 10.10 -18.79
N ARG A 9 -12.83 9.12 -18.18
CA ARG A 9 -14.05 9.31 -17.37
C ARG A 9 -13.86 9.04 -15.89
N THR A 10 -12.62 8.74 -15.45
CA THR A 10 -12.30 8.51 -14.03
C THR A 10 -12.21 9.84 -13.28
N ARG A 11 -12.59 9.84 -11.99
CA ARG A 11 -12.36 10.98 -11.08
C ARG A 11 -10.93 11.03 -10.56
N ALA A 12 -10.27 9.88 -10.49
CA ALA A 12 -8.86 9.75 -10.15
C ALA A 12 -8.01 9.76 -11.44
N PRO A 13 -6.72 10.07 -11.38
CA PRO A 13 -5.80 9.88 -12.50
C PRO A 13 -5.89 8.45 -13.04
N GLY A 14 -6.19 8.34 -14.34
CA GLY A 14 -6.32 7.06 -15.01
C GLY A 14 -5.13 6.84 -15.95
N VAL A 15 -4.55 5.64 -15.90
CA VAL A 15 -3.42 5.22 -16.75
C VAL A 15 -3.77 3.90 -17.42
N LEU A 16 -3.52 3.81 -18.71
CA LEU A 16 -3.51 2.56 -19.44
C LEU A 16 -2.06 2.15 -19.69
N ILE A 17 -1.71 0.94 -19.29
CA ILE A 17 -0.37 0.37 -19.51
C ILE A 17 -0.53 -0.84 -20.42
N GLU A 18 0.13 -0.82 -21.56
CA GLU A 18 0.16 -1.91 -22.53
C GLU A 18 1.59 -2.52 -22.51
N PHE A 19 1.72 -3.74 -21.98
CA PHE A 19 3.04 -4.38 -21.85
C PHE A 19 3.46 -5.13 -23.11
N ALA A 20 2.52 -5.79 -23.78
CA ALA A 20 2.78 -6.61 -24.97
C ALA A 20 1.45 -7.09 -25.59
N TYR A 21 1.53 -7.81 -26.69
CA TYR A 21 0.38 -8.36 -27.38
C TYR A 21 0.13 -9.82 -26.96
N HIS A 22 -1.02 -10.11 -26.37
CA HIS A 22 -1.35 -11.43 -25.83
C HIS A 22 -1.58 -12.50 -26.93
N ASP A 23 -1.87 -12.10 -28.15
CA ASP A 23 -2.05 -12.94 -29.34
C ASP A 23 -0.73 -13.23 -30.08
N ASN A 24 0.37 -12.59 -29.68
CA ASN A 24 1.72 -12.95 -30.10
C ASN A 24 2.28 -13.99 -29.11
N PRO A 25 2.66 -15.22 -29.56
CA PRO A 25 3.15 -16.28 -28.66
C PRO A 25 4.43 -15.91 -27.90
N GLU A 26 5.33 -15.13 -28.51
CA GLU A 26 6.57 -14.69 -27.87
C GLU A 26 6.27 -13.69 -26.74
N ASP A 27 5.44 -12.68 -27.03
CA ASP A 27 4.98 -11.69 -26.07
C ASP A 27 4.21 -12.32 -24.92
N ALA A 28 3.30 -13.24 -25.22
CA ALA A 28 2.54 -13.95 -24.21
C ALA A 28 3.44 -14.81 -23.30
N THR A 29 4.48 -15.41 -23.85
CA THR A 29 5.47 -16.18 -23.08
C THR A 29 6.28 -15.25 -22.20
N TRP A 30 6.75 -14.12 -22.73
CA TRP A 30 7.52 -13.13 -22.00
C TRP A 30 6.71 -12.56 -20.82
N ILE A 31 5.45 -12.16 -21.04
CA ILE A 31 4.56 -11.66 -19.97
C ILE A 31 4.45 -12.70 -18.84
N LYS A 32 4.19 -13.97 -19.17
CA LYS A 32 4.04 -15.04 -18.17
C LYS A 32 5.31 -15.26 -17.34
N GLN A 33 6.48 -15.09 -17.94
CA GLN A 33 7.76 -15.25 -17.27
C GLN A 33 8.13 -14.06 -16.40
N HIS A 34 7.58 -12.85 -16.66
CA HIS A 34 7.96 -11.61 -16.00
C HIS A 34 6.82 -10.97 -15.19
N ILE A 35 5.77 -11.72 -14.85
CA ILE A 35 4.60 -11.17 -14.11
C ILE A 35 5.03 -10.47 -12.81
N SER A 36 5.92 -11.08 -12.04
CA SER A 36 6.37 -10.51 -10.75
C SER A 36 7.16 -9.21 -10.95
N GLU A 37 8.05 -9.17 -11.94
CA GLU A 37 8.86 -7.99 -12.26
C GLU A 37 7.99 -6.84 -12.79
N ILE A 38 7.01 -7.17 -13.64
CA ILE A 38 6.03 -6.21 -14.15
C ILE A 38 5.23 -5.62 -12.99
N ALA A 39 4.70 -6.47 -12.10
CA ALA A 39 3.93 -6.04 -10.94
C ALA A 39 4.76 -5.14 -10.00
N GLU A 40 6.01 -5.51 -9.72
CA GLU A 40 6.91 -4.72 -8.88
C GLU A 40 7.18 -3.34 -9.49
N ASN A 41 7.50 -3.26 -10.79
CA ASN A 41 7.73 -2.00 -11.48
C ASN A 41 6.50 -1.09 -11.51
N VAL A 42 5.30 -1.66 -11.67
CA VAL A 42 4.04 -0.89 -11.58
C VAL A 42 3.87 -0.32 -10.17
N VAL A 43 4.10 -1.12 -9.14
CA VAL A 43 3.98 -0.66 -7.74
C VAL A 43 5.03 0.40 -7.43
N LEU A 44 6.28 0.22 -7.86
CA LEU A 44 7.34 1.22 -7.72
C LEU A 44 6.93 2.56 -8.33
N SER A 45 6.43 2.56 -9.56
CA SER A 45 5.96 3.78 -10.23
C SER A 45 4.80 4.45 -9.49
N LEU A 46 3.88 3.67 -8.91
CA LEU A 46 2.78 4.20 -8.09
C LEU A 46 3.29 4.80 -6.77
N THR A 47 4.23 4.14 -6.10
CA THR A 47 4.80 4.67 -4.86
C THR A 47 5.56 5.97 -5.09
N GLU A 48 6.29 6.08 -6.19
CA GLU A 48 6.93 7.34 -6.61
C GLU A 48 5.90 8.44 -6.89
N TYR A 49 4.84 8.11 -7.64
CA TYR A 49 3.78 9.07 -7.95
C TYR A 49 3.07 9.62 -6.70
N PHE A 50 2.80 8.76 -5.72
CA PHE A 50 2.16 9.15 -4.47
C PHE A 50 3.12 9.66 -3.40
N ASP A 51 4.42 9.66 -3.68
CA ASP A 51 5.47 10.06 -2.73
C ASP A 51 5.33 9.28 -1.40
N ILE A 52 5.27 7.97 -1.51
CA ILE A 52 5.28 7.01 -0.40
C ILE A 52 6.37 5.96 -0.63
N PRO A 53 6.94 5.36 0.42
CA PRO A 53 7.97 4.35 0.25
C PRO A 53 7.41 3.06 -0.35
N PHE A 54 8.20 2.41 -1.21
CA PHE A 54 7.93 1.03 -1.60
C PHE A 54 8.19 0.11 -0.40
N VAL A 55 7.21 -0.70 -0.05
CA VAL A 55 7.31 -1.70 1.02
C VAL A 55 7.03 -3.07 0.41
N SER A 56 8.05 -3.95 0.44
CA SER A 56 7.88 -5.32 -0.04
C SER A 56 6.75 -6.04 0.71
N PRO A 57 5.89 -6.77 0.01
CA PRO A 57 4.82 -7.53 0.63
C PRO A 57 5.34 -8.50 1.69
N GLN A 58 4.69 -8.52 2.85
CA GLN A 58 4.96 -9.47 3.93
C GLN A 58 3.65 -10.17 4.32
N PRO A 59 3.73 -11.40 4.83
CA PRO A 59 2.56 -12.05 5.38
C PRO A 59 1.88 -11.16 6.43
N PRO A 60 0.56 -10.95 6.37
CA PRO A 60 -0.16 -10.14 7.34
C PRO A 60 0.03 -10.66 8.76
N ARG A 61 0.34 -9.80 9.70
CA ARG A 61 0.50 -10.13 11.12
C ARG A 61 -0.53 -9.37 11.94
N ARG A 62 -1.05 -10.02 12.96
CA ARG A 62 -1.96 -9.35 13.90
C ARG A 62 -1.13 -8.58 14.94
N GLY A 63 -1.50 -7.34 15.18
CA GLY A 63 -0.95 -6.51 16.24
C GLY A 63 -2.03 -5.98 17.18
N ILE A 64 -1.63 -5.57 18.36
CA ILE A 64 -2.47 -4.90 19.35
C ILE A 64 -1.88 -3.51 19.61
N VAL A 65 -2.72 -2.51 19.54
CA VAL A 65 -2.34 -1.12 19.84
C VAL A 65 -2.09 -0.99 21.35
N THR A 66 -0.90 -0.44 21.70
CA THR A 66 -0.46 -0.25 23.09
C THR A 66 -0.07 1.21 23.30
N VAL A 67 -1.03 2.04 23.69
CA VAL A 67 -0.82 3.44 24.07
C VAL A 67 -1.24 3.65 25.51
N ARG A 68 -0.47 4.43 26.26
CA ARG A 68 -0.80 4.75 27.67
C ARG A 68 -1.94 5.76 27.78
N TRP A 69 -1.98 6.72 26.83
CA TRP A 69 -2.92 7.83 26.80
C TRP A 69 -3.32 8.12 25.36
N GLY A 70 -4.57 8.55 25.18
CA GLY A 70 -5.08 8.98 23.88
C GLY A 70 -5.25 7.82 22.88
N TYR A 71 -4.69 7.97 21.70
CA TYR A 71 -4.86 7.06 20.57
C TYR A 71 -3.62 7.06 19.68
N LEU A 72 -3.47 6.00 18.90
CA LEU A 72 -2.50 5.88 17.82
C LEU A 72 -3.10 6.45 16.54
N ASN A 73 -2.40 7.40 15.92
CA ASN A 73 -2.78 7.93 14.62
C ASN A 73 -2.38 6.97 13.50
N ILE A 74 -3.33 6.70 12.62
CA ILE A 74 -3.08 6.05 11.33
C ILE A 74 -3.02 7.15 10.28
N ARG A 75 -1.92 7.23 9.56
CA ARG A 75 -1.58 8.36 8.69
C ARG A 75 -1.47 7.94 7.23
N GLU A 76 -1.67 8.90 6.34
CA GLU A 76 -1.59 8.72 4.90
C GLU A 76 -0.16 8.41 4.41
N LYS A 77 0.85 8.97 5.09
CA LYS A 77 2.28 8.79 4.79
C LYS A 77 3.05 8.50 6.10
N PRO A 78 4.24 7.88 6.03
CA PRO A 78 5.08 7.63 7.20
C PRO A 78 5.79 8.90 7.69
N SER A 79 5.00 9.87 8.13
CA SER A 79 5.46 11.17 8.64
C SER A 79 4.50 11.69 9.71
N LEU A 80 5.05 12.38 10.71
CA LEU A 80 4.26 13.01 11.78
C LEU A 80 3.39 14.17 11.27
N ASP A 81 3.77 14.79 10.16
CA ASP A 81 3.04 15.90 9.53
C ASP A 81 1.97 15.40 8.53
N ALA A 82 1.98 14.10 8.20
CA ALA A 82 1.02 13.53 7.28
C ALA A 82 -0.41 13.54 7.85
N ARG A 83 -1.38 13.65 6.95
CA ARG A 83 -2.80 13.62 7.27
C ARG A 83 -3.18 12.37 8.06
N VAL A 84 -3.93 12.55 9.13
CA VAL A 84 -4.48 11.45 9.93
C VAL A 84 -5.74 10.90 9.25
N LEU A 85 -5.76 9.60 9.02
CA LEU A 85 -6.86 8.89 8.39
C LEU A 85 -7.82 8.27 9.43
N ALA A 86 -7.27 7.78 10.54
CA ALA A 86 -8.02 7.14 11.61
C ALA A 86 -7.28 7.21 12.95
N HIS A 87 -8.02 6.94 14.03
CA HIS A 87 -7.51 6.81 15.39
C HIS A 87 -7.77 5.41 15.92
N ALA A 88 -6.72 4.75 16.38
CA ALA A 88 -6.81 3.43 17.02
C ALA A 88 -6.50 3.57 18.52
N TYR A 89 -7.37 3.05 19.38
CA TYR A 89 -7.26 3.15 20.84
C TYR A 89 -6.50 1.95 21.41
N ASN A 90 -6.04 2.12 22.64
CA ASN A 90 -5.38 1.04 23.38
C ASN A 90 -6.21 -0.25 23.38
N GLY A 91 -5.58 -1.38 23.07
CA GLY A 91 -6.24 -2.70 22.98
C GLY A 91 -6.91 -2.99 21.63
N ASN A 92 -7.00 -2.02 20.70
CA ASN A 92 -7.53 -2.31 19.39
C ASN A 92 -6.64 -3.28 18.62
N SER A 93 -7.27 -4.23 17.91
CA SER A 93 -6.59 -5.13 16.99
C SER A 93 -6.35 -4.42 15.68
N ILE A 94 -5.18 -4.63 15.11
CA ILE A 94 -4.74 -4.03 13.84
C ILE A 94 -3.99 -5.08 13.01
N ILE A 95 -4.09 -5.04 11.70
CA ILE A 95 -3.32 -5.89 10.81
C ILE A 95 -2.10 -5.14 10.31
N VAL A 96 -0.93 -5.71 10.45
CA VAL A 96 0.34 -5.20 9.96
C VAL A 96 0.71 -5.93 8.68
N ASN A 97 0.81 -5.20 7.57
CA ASN A 97 1.10 -5.71 6.24
C ASN A 97 2.55 -5.50 5.79
N GLY A 98 3.28 -4.65 6.50
CA GLY A 98 4.68 -4.36 6.19
C GLY A 98 5.29 -3.36 7.15
N GLN A 99 6.56 -3.02 6.91
CA GLN A 99 7.30 -2.07 7.73
C GLN A 99 8.21 -1.19 6.86
N TRP A 100 8.21 0.07 7.16
CA TRP A 100 9.17 1.06 6.66
C TRP A 100 9.77 1.81 7.83
N GLU A 101 11.07 1.62 8.06
CA GLU A 101 11.76 2.21 9.22
C GLU A 101 10.98 1.96 10.53
N ASN A 102 10.56 3.03 11.20
CA ASN A 102 9.79 2.99 12.45
C ASN A 102 8.25 3.00 12.23
N TRP A 103 7.81 2.80 10.99
CA TRP A 103 6.40 2.80 10.62
C TRP A 103 5.93 1.42 10.17
N TYR A 104 4.79 0.99 10.66
CA TYR A 104 4.08 -0.15 10.11
C TYR A 104 3.08 0.31 9.04
N VAL A 105 3.02 -0.42 7.93
CA VAL A 105 1.88 -0.36 7.01
C VAL A 105 0.76 -1.19 7.63
N VAL A 106 -0.35 -0.57 7.94
CA VAL A 106 -1.42 -1.18 8.72
C VAL A 106 -2.76 -1.11 8.01
N ASN A 107 -3.63 -2.07 8.34
CA ASN A 107 -5.05 -2.01 8.03
C ASN A 107 -5.83 -2.03 9.35
N PHE A 108 -6.57 -0.96 9.61
CA PHE A 108 -7.44 -0.82 10.76
C PHE A 108 -8.87 -0.57 10.29
N ASN A 109 -9.75 -1.57 10.45
CA ASN A 109 -11.15 -1.48 10.04
C ASN A 109 -11.35 -1.05 8.58
N GLY A 110 -10.49 -1.52 7.66
CA GLY A 110 -10.53 -1.18 6.24
C GLY A 110 -9.76 0.10 5.87
N VAL A 111 -9.29 0.88 6.84
CA VAL A 111 -8.42 2.03 6.59
C VAL A 111 -6.97 1.55 6.51
N VAL A 112 -6.35 1.70 5.34
CA VAL A 112 -4.94 1.39 5.12
C VAL A 112 -4.12 2.67 5.28
N GLY A 113 -3.01 2.59 6.02
CA GLY A 113 -2.13 3.72 6.26
C GLY A 113 -0.88 3.33 7.05
N TYR A 114 -0.21 4.33 7.59
CA TYR A 114 1.03 4.19 8.35
C TYR A 114 0.79 4.50 9.83
N ALA A 115 1.33 3.66 10.71
CA ALA A 115 1.28 3.84 12.16
C ALA A 115 2.66 3.62 12.76
N ASP A 116 2.99 4.39 13.80
CA ASP A 116 4.28 4.27 14.51
C ASP A 116 4.37 2.90 15.19
N SER A 117 5.39 2.13 14.80
CA SER A 117 5.58 0.74 15.24
C SER A 117 5.78 0.56 16.73
N ARG A 118 6.26 1.60 17.43
CA ARG A 118 6.48 1.59 18.89
C ARG A 118 5.20 1.37 19.69
N TYR A 119 4.05 1.66 19.10
CA TYR A 119 2.74 1.57 19.74
C TYR A 119 1.92 0.36 19.28
N ILE A 120 2.55 -0.59 18.61
CA ILE A 120 1.90 -1.82 18.14
C ILE A 120 2.70 -3.03 18.59
N HIS A 121 2.10 -3.85 19.43
CA HIS A 121 2.65 -5.14 19.83
C HIS A 121 2.18 -6.22 18.85
N ILE A 122 3.11 -6.87 18.14
CA ILE A 122 2.82 -7.99 17.23
C ILE A 122 2.61 -9.25 18.04
N SER A 123 1.46 -9.89 17.89
CA SER A 123 1.23 -11.24 18.44
C SER A 123 2.01 -12.27 17.61
N GLN A 124 2.76 -13.12 18.27
CA GLN A 124 3.43 -14.27 17.67
C GLN A 124 2.41 -15.32 17.22
#